data_98cee4bc783fe8687bc52eb81ebc167c
#
_entry.id   98cee4bc783fe8687bc52eb81ebc167c
#
_cell.length_a   1.000
_cell.length_b   1.000
_cell.length_c   1.000
_cell.angle_alpha   90.00
_cell.angle_beta   90.00
_cell.angle_gamma   90.00
#
_symmetry.space_group_name_H-M   'P 1'
#
loop_
_entity.id
_entity.type
_entity.pdbx_description
1 polymer ?
#
loop_
_entity_poly.entity_id
_entity_poly.type
_entity_poly.pdbx_seq_one_letter_code
_entity_poly.pdbx_strand_id
1 'polypeptide(L)'
;DSGTGYYYPLIDYGGVSTGAHGTVHKDYQYRAFRPALHLREYMDKIITGAGYTWESDFFNTNFFKRLIIPNNQKDFSILRNDVFSSVFSTIIPRQGSSAFDVPVNSFIGDVFTTSDNITFTYTGSNANVNIHFNLNGIMRGATRLYFIVLVNGVELYRTNPSINPGVAFNEQIDLNVLLETNHTIKLMALMTGGPIFSELTLYNTSTLFITTDTTIYAPALIGD
;
A
#
# COMPACT_ATOMS: atom_id res chain seq x y z
N ASP A 1 -32.78 -19.31 -9.28
CA ASP A 1 -31.53 -18.58 -9.19
C ASP A 1 -31.71 -17.21 -9.85
N SER A 2 -31.55 -16.13 -9.06
CA SER A 2 -31.80 -14.75 -9.55
C SER A 2 -30.69 -14.24 -10.46
N GLY A 3 -29.54 -14.92 -10.51
CA GLY A 3 -28.35 -14.44 -11.21
C GLY A 3 -27.66 -13.26 -10.51
N THR A 4 -27.91 -13.07 -9.22
CA THR A 4 -27.37 -11.98 -8.41
C THR A 4 -26.72 -12.52 -7.14
N GLY A 5 -25.75 -11.74 -6.61
CA GLY A 5 -25.04 -12.06 -5.39
C GLY A 5 -23.88 -13.05 -5.58
N TYR A 6 -23.51 -13.70 -4.48
CA TYR A 6 -22.41 -14.65 -4.41
C TYR A 6 -22.91 -16.08 -4.46
N TYR A 7 -22.11 -16.93 -5.09
CA TYR A 7 -22.33 -18.37 -5.13
C TYR A 7 -21.06 -19.08 -4.64
N TYR A 8 -21.20 -20.15 -3.88
CA TYR A 8 -20.07 -20.96 -3.40
C TYR A 8 -20.03 -22.31 -4.14
N PRO A 9 -19.39 -22.34 -5.31
CA PRO A 9 -19.32 -23.59 -6.06
C PRO A 9 -18.38 -24.57 -5.38
N LEU A 10 -18.72 -25.87 -5.51
CA LEU A 10 -17.81 -26.95 -5.13
C LEU A 10 -16.75 -27.11 -6.22
N ILE A 11 -15.68 -26.34 -6.12
CA ILE A 11 -14.55 -26.39 -7.07
C ILE A 11 -13.30 -26.80 -6.29
N ASP A 12 -12.56 -27.78 -6.79
CA ASP A 12 -11.24 -28.12 -6.27
C ASP A 12 -10.20 -27.14 -6.82
N TYR A 13 -9.73 -26.26 -5.97
CA TYR A 13 -8.67 -25.27 -6.29
C TYR A 13 -7.25 -25.83 -6.06
N GLY A 14 -7.09 -27.17 -5.98
CA GLY A 14 -5.80 -27.82 -5.77
C GLY A 14 -5.37 -27.90 -4.30
N GLY A 15 -6.21 -27.47 -3.37
CA GLY A 15 -5.93 -27.53 -1.93
C GLY A 15 -6.53 -28.73 -1.21
N VAL A 16 -7.45 -29.43 -1.85
CA VAL A 16 -8.22 -30.51 -1.24
C VAL A 16 -7.53 -31.87 -1.40
N SER A 17 -6.66 -32.03 -2.38
CA SER A 17 -6.08 -33.32 -2.76
C SER A 17 -4.65 -33.58 -2.28
N THR A 18 -4.04 -32.75 -1.44
CA THR A 18 -2.67 -32.99 -0.94
C THR A 18 -2.58 -33.97 0.21
N GLY A 19 -3.41 -35.01 0.17
CA GLY A 19 -3.25 -36.20 1.04
C GLY A 19 -2.38 -37.22 0.37
N ALA A 20 -1.32 -37.66 1.04
CA ALA A 20 -0.57 -38.85 0.67
C ALA A 20 -1.56 -39.98 0.33
N HIS A 21 -1.32 -40.65 -0.79
CA HIS A 21 -2.04 -41.84 -1.18
C HIS A 21 -2.19 -42.78 0.03
N GLY A 22 -3.42 -43.03 0.49
CA GLY A 22 -3.72 -44.03 1.51
C GLY A 22 -4.47 -43.53 2.76
N THR A 23 -4.77 -42.26 2.94
CA THR A 23 -5.61 -41.80 4.04
C THR A 23 -7.02 -41.44 3.58
N VAL A 24 -7.96 -42.15 4.09
CA VAL A 24 -9.40 -42.10 3.87
C VAL A 24 -9.94 -40.72 4.29
N HIS A 25 -10.77 -40.14 3.42
CA HIS A 25 -11.65 -39.02 3.67
C HIS A 25 -11.01 -37.73 4.26
N LYS A 26 -10.51 -36.87 3.38
CA LYS A 26 -10.39 -35.49 3.73
C LYS A 26 -11.76 -34.85 3.52
N ASP A 27 -12.42 -34.56 4.62
CA ASP A 27 -13.63 -33.78 4.61
C ASP A 27 -13.34 -32.42 3.99
N TYR A 28 -14.19 -32.00 3.04
CA TYR A 28 -14.14 -30.65 2.50
C TYR A 28 -14.32 -29.67 3.66
N GLN A 29 -13.27 -28.94 3.98
CA GLN A 29 -13.38 -27.89 4.98
C GLN A 29 -14.16 -26.72 4.38
N TYR A 30 -15.20 -26.25 5.08
CA TYR A 30 -16.00 -25.10 4.62
C TYR A 30 -15.14 -23.86 4.30
N ARG A 31 -13.96 -23.73 4.92
CA ARG A 31 -12.97 -22.68 4.65
C ARG A 31 -12.28 -22.81 3.28
N ALA A 32 -12.39 -23.94 2.63
CA ALA A 32 -11.86 -24.16 1.28
C ALA A 32 -12.82 -23.67 0.18
N PHE A 33 -14.08 -23.43 0.50
CA PHE A 33 -15.04 -22.90 -0.44
C PHE A 33 -14.74 -21.43 -0.70
N ARG A 34 -14.60 -21.07 -1.97
CA ARG A 34 -14.38 -19.69 -2.40
C ARG A 34 -15.65 -19.14 -3.04
N PRO A 35 -16.08 -17.92 -2.72
CA PRO A 35 -17.20 -17.33 -3.40
C PRO A 35 -16.88 -17.11 -4.87
N ALA A 36 -17.85 -17.42 -5.70
CA ALA A 36 -17.89 -17.01 -7.10
C ALA A 36 -18.91 -15.90 -7.24
N LEU A 37 -18.67 -15.00 -8.17
CA LEU A 37 -19.61 -13.92 -8.47
C LEU A 37 -20.38 -14.28 -9.75
N HIS A 38 -21.69 -14.02 -9.75
CA HIS A 38 -22.47 -14.15 -10.99
C HIS A 38 -21.94 -13.17 -12.04
N LEU A 39 -21.74 -13.65 -13.28
CA LEU A 39 -21.24 -12.85 -14.37
C LEU A 39 -22.10 -11.61 -14.62
N ARG A 40 -23.40 -11.72 -14.40
CA ARG A 40 -24.35 -10.61 -14.52
C ARG A 40 -24.00 -9.45 -13.58
N GLU A 41 -23.68 -9.72 -12.33
CA GLU A 41 -23.27 -8.69 -11.36
C GLU A 41 -22.02 -7.94 -11.84
N TYR A 42 -21.08 -8.66 -12.42
CA TYR A 42 -19.88 -8.05 -12.97
C TYR A 42 -20.20 -7.09 -14.11
N MET A 43 -21.04 -7.55 -15.05
CA MET A 43 -21.44 -6.74 -16.22
C MET A 43 -22.24 -5.51 -15.77
N ASP A 44 -23.18 -5.66 -14.86
CA ASP A 44 -23.95 -4.55 -14.31
C ASP A 44 -23.03 -3.48 -13.69
N LYS A 45 -22.07 -3.89 -12.86
CA LYS A 45 -21.14 -2.96 -12.21
C LYS A 45 -20.24 -2.23 -13.21
N ILE A 46 -19.75 -2.92 -14.23
CA ILE A 46 -18.90 -2.30 -15.26
C ILE A 46 -19.70 -1.28 -16.07
N ILE A 47 -20.88 -1.65 -16.56
CA ILE A 47 -21.68 -0.82 -17.46
C ILE A 47 -22.25 0.39 -16.72
N THR A 48 -22.81 0.17 -15.52
CA THR A 48 -23.35 1.28 -14.71
C THR A 48 -22.25 2.18 -14.18
N GLY A 49 -21.08 1.63 -13.83
CA GLY A 49 -19.92 2.42 -13.43
C GLY A 49 -19.36 3.30 -14.55
N ALA A 50 -19.56 2.89 -15.81
CA ALA A 50 -19.23 3.70 -16.99
C ALA A 50 -20.35 4.70 -17.37
N GLY A 51 -21.42 4.79 -16.59
CA GLY A 51 -22.54 5.70 -16.83
C GLY A 51 -23.53 5.22 -17.88
N TYR A 52 -23.50 3.94 -18.25
CA TYR A 52 -24.41 3.34 -19.24
C TYR A 52 -25.46 2.44 -18.58
N THR A 53 -26.57 2.27 -19.26
CA THR A 53 -27.56 1.22 -19.00
C THR A 53 -27.53 0.22 -20.16
N TRP A 54 -27.86 -1.03 -19.89
CA TRP A 54 -27.90 -2.06 -20.91
C TRP A 54 -29.24 -2.82 -20.87
N GLU A 55 -29.68 -3.24 -22.05
CA GLU A 55 -30.83 -4.08 -22.23
C GLU A 55 -30.47 -5.20 -23.22
N SER A 56 -30.74 -6.47 -22.84
CA SER A 56 -30.44 -7.61 -23.66
C SER A 56 -31.29 -8.81 -23.27
N ASP A 57 -32.00 -9.39 -24.20
CA ASP A 57 -32.75 -10.64 -24.00
C ASP A 57 -31.82 -11.79 -23.63
N PHE A 58 -30.61 -11.85 -24.18
CA PHE A 58 -29.62 -12.87 -23.84
C PHE A 58 -29.21 -12.82 -22.37
N PHE A 59 -28.98 -11.64 -21.83
CA PHE A 59 -28.59 -11.47 -20.44
C PHE A 59 -29.74 -11.76 -19.45
N ASN A 60 -30.96 -11.81 -19.95
CA ASN A 60 -32.14 -12.20 -19.17
C ASN A 60 -32.43 -13.70 -19.23
N THR A 61 -31.71 -14.46 -20.07
CA THR A 61 -31.88 -15.92 -20.14
C THR A 61 -31.42 -16.62 -18.86
N ASN A 62 -32.06 -17.76 -18.56
CA ASN A 62 -31.65 -18.61 -17.43
C ASN A 62 -30.22 -19.13 -17.60
N PHE A 63 -29.75 -19.28 -18.84
CA PHE A 63 -28.38 -19.68 -19.10
C PHE A 63 -27.40 -18.62 -18.59
N PHE A 64 -27.56 -17.36 -19.00
CA PHE A 64 -26.65 -16.28 -18.60
C PHE A 64 -26.71 -16.01 -17.10
N LYS A 65 -27.89 -16.03 -16.49
CA LYS A 65 -28.05 -15.84 -15.04
C LYS A 65 -27.33 -16.88 -14.17
N ARG A 66 -27.03 -18.04 -14.73
CA ARG A 66 -26.31 -19.11 -14.03
C ARG A 66 -24.80 -19.09 -14.24
N LEU A 67 -24.29 -18.22 -15.12
CA LEU A 67 -22.86 -18.08 -15.33
C LEU A 67 -22.22 -17.44 -14.09
N ILE A 68 -21.18 -18.08 -13.61
CA ILE A 68 -20.39 -17.61 -12.46
C ILE A 68 -18.93 -17.48 -12.84
N ILE A 69 -18.25 -16.52 -12.24
CA ILE A 69 -16.81 -16.34 -12.32
C ILE A 69 -16.22 -16.85 -11.00
N PRO A 70 -15.51 -18.00 -11.01
CA PRO A 70 -14.87 -18.50 -9.81
C PRO A 70 -13.69 -17.61 -9.41
N ASN A 71 -13.52 -17.39 -8.13
CA ASN A 71 -12.35 -16.70 -7.63
C ASN A 71 -11.19 -17.69 -7.44
N ASN A 72 -10.15 -17.51 -8.24
CA ASN A 72 -8.94 -18.35 -8.18
C ASN A 72 -7.90 -17.80 -7.17
N GLN A 73 -8.14 -16.69 -6.52
CA GLN A 73 -7.22 -16.18 -5.52
C GLN A 73 -7.27 -17.02 -4.25
N LYS A 74 -6.10 -17.36 -3.75
CA LYS A 74 -5.95 -18.20 -2.56
C LYS A 74 -6.44 -17.53 -1.29
N ASP A 75 -6.35 -16.22 -1.23
CA ASP A 75 -6.75 -15.39 -0.09
C ASP A 75 -7.76 -14.33 -0.53
N PHE A 76 -8.84 -14.19 0.24
CA PHE A 76 -9.83 -13.12 0.08
C PHE A 76 -9.41 -11.80 0.72
N SER A 77 -8.22 -11.72 1.27
CA SER A 77 -7.65 -10.46 1.63
C SER A 77 -7.46 -9.66 0.34
N ILE A 78 -8.37 -8.74 0.06
CA ILE A 78 -8.03 -7.60 -0.76
C ILE A 78 -6.97 -6.88 0.07
N LEU A 79 -5.71 -7.21 -0.21
CA LEU A 79 -4.63 -6.32 0.15
C LEU A 79 -4.94 -5.03 -0.63
N ARG A 80 -5.67 -4.12 -0.04
CA ARG A 80 -5.54 -2.73 -0.40
C ARG A 80 -4.13 -2.35 -0.01
N ASN A 81 -3.21 -2.65 -0.90
CA ASN A 81 -1.97 -1.94 -0.95
C ASN A 81 -2.34 -0.53 -1.42
N ASP A 82 -2.85 0.28 -0.52
CA ASP A 82 -2.92 1.71 -0.73
C ASP A 82 -1.46 2.16 -0.77
N VAL A 83 -0.84 1.93 -1.91
CA VAL A 83 0.56 2.24 -2.15
C VAL A 83 0.64 3.74 -2.34
N PHE A 84 1.08 4.41 -1.30
CA PHE A 84 1.65 5.73 -1.49
C PHE A 84 3.07 5.52 -2.01
N SER A 85 3.36 6.02 -3.17
CA SER A 85 4.69 6.01 -3.77
C SER A 85 5.12 7.43 -4.09
N SER A 86 6.30 7.80 -3.65
CA SER A 86 6.90 9.07 -4.00
C SER A 86 8.36 8.92 -4.40
N VAL A 87 8.83 9.83 -5.22
CA VAL A 87 10.21 9.88 -5.68
C VAL A 87 10.85 11.18 -5.19
N PHE A 88 12.03 11.06 -4.61
CA PHE A 88 12.87 12.18 -4.24
C PHE A 88 13.91 12.40 -5.31
N SER A 89 14.08 13.62 -5.76
CA SER A 89 15.21 14.02 -6.62
C SER A 89 15.48 15.49 -6.33
N THR A 90 16.29 15.74 -5.32
CA THR A 90 16.49 17.12 -4.86
C THR A 90 17.90 17.35 -4.36
N ILE A 91 18.36 18.57 -4.54
CA ILE A 91 19.59 19.08 -3.93
C ILE A 91 19.16 20.05 -2.82
N ILE A 92 19.52 19.73 -1.59
CA ILE A 92 19.15 20.52 -0.42
C ILE A 92 20.42 21.10 0.19
N PRO A 93 20.60 22.43 0.13
CA PRO A 93 21.69 23.09 0.83
C PRO A 93 21.47 23.04 2.34
N ARG A 94 22.53 22.90 3.11
CA ARG A 94 22.47 22.96 4.56
C ARG A 94 22.03 24.35 5.02
N GLN A 95 21.03 24.36 5.90
CA GLN A 95 20.55 25.56 6.53
C GLN A 95 20.95 25.57 8.04
N GLY A 96 22.17 26.00 8.31
CA GLY A 96 22.66 26.08 9.69
C GLY A 96 22.84 24.69 10.35
N SER A 97 22.52 24.61 11.66
CA SER A 97 22.58 23.39 12.46
C SER A 97 21.20 22.79 12.76
N SER A 98 20.16 23.29 12.14
CA SER A 98 18.78 22.81 12.32
C SER A 98 18.43 21.72 11.29
N ALA A 99 17.50 20.87 11.66
CA ALA A 99 16.91 19.93 10.71
C ALA A 99 16.09 20.70 9.66
N PHE A 100 16.08 20.20 8.43
CA PHE A 100 15.38 20.79 7.31
C PHE A 100 14.49 19.76 6.62
N ASP A 101 13.47 20.24 5.95
CA ASP A 101 12.46 19.44 5.29
C ASP A 101 13.04 18.77 4.03
N VAL A 102 12.63 17.54 3.79
CA VAL A 102 12.97 16.79 2.58
C VAL A 102 11.74 16.72 1.67
N PRO A 103 11.67 17.55 0.62
CA PRO A 103 10.53 17.53 -0.28
C PRO A 103 10.57 16.32 -1.21
N VAL A 104 9.39 15.85 -1.64
CA VAL A 104 9.23 14.85 -2.69
C VAL A 104 8.92 15.53 -4.02
N ASN A 105 9.33 14.92 -5.14
CA ASN A 105 9.09 15.48 -6.47
C ASN A 105 7.71 15.10 -7.02
N SER A 106 7.26 13.90 -6.71
CA SER A 106 5.97 13.39 -7.14
C SER A 106 5.48 12.33 -6.17
N PHE A 107 4.16 12.18 -6.07
CA PHE A 107 3.56 11.10 -5.29
C PHE A 107 2.30 10.57 -6.00
N ILE A 108 1.97 9.33 -5.70
CA ILE A 108 0.73 8.66 -6.12
C ILE A 108 0.18 7.99 -4.87
N GLY A 109 -1.08 8.23 -4.54
CA GLY A 109 -1.74 7.59 -3.40
C GLY A 109 -3.15 8.11 -3.20
N ASP A 110 -4.05 7.23 -2.76
CA ASP A 110 -5.47 7.53 -2.60
C ASP A 110 -5.82 8.00 -1.19
N VAL A 111 -4.99 7.65 -0.20
CA VAL A 111 -5.26 7.92 1.23
C VAL A 111 -4.30 8.93 1.85
N PHE A 112 -3.51 9.59 1.04
CA PHE A 112 -2.65 10.68 1.48
C PHE A 112 -2.82 11.90 0.60
N THR A 113 -2.79 13.08 1.22
CA THR A 113 -2.79 14.36 0.52
C THR A 113 -1.61 15.21 0.98
N THR A 114 -1.15 16.08 0.11
CA THR A 114 -0.15 17.10 0.46
C THR A 114 -0.42 18.37 -0.31
N SER A 115 -0.12 19.51 0.28
CA SER A 115 -0.18 20.83 -0.36
C SER A 115 1.20 21.44 -0.65
N ASP A 116 2.24 20.87 -0.03
CA ASP A 116 3.59 21.44 -0.03
C ASP A 116 4.66 20.45 -0.52
N ASN A 117 4.28 19.21 -0.85
CA ASN A 117 5.17 18.10 -1.18
C ASN A 117 6.17 17.73 -0.05
N ILE A 118 5.89 18.14 1.16
CA ILE A 118 6.75 17.95 2.34
C ILE A 118 5.99 17.17 3.41
N THR A 119 4.77 17.62 3.70
CA THR A 119 3.92 17.09 4.76
C THR A 119 2.78 16.28 4.13
N PHE A 120 2.70 15.00 4.45
CA PHE A 120 1.67 14.09 3.94
C PHE A 120 0.62 13.88 5.01
N THR A 121 -0.62 14.23 4.70
CA THR A 121 -1.77 14.05 5.60
C THR A 121 -2.51 12.79 5.24
N TYR A 122 -2.69 11.92 6.21
CA TYR A 122 -3.45 10.68 6.07
C TYR A 122 -4.95 10.98 6.09
N THR A 123 -5.68 10.53 5.08
CA THR A 123 -7.12 10.76 4.92
C THR A 123 -7.95 9.48 5.10
N GLY A 124 -7.29 8.35 5.30
CA GLY A 124 -7.93 7.05 5.53
C GLY A 124 -8.52 6.90 6.93
N SER A 125 -9.19 5.79 7.16
CA SER A 125 -9.61 5.38 8.51
C SER A 125 -8.41 4.87 9.32
N ASN A 126 -8.53 4.86 10.66
CA ASN A 126 -7.47 4.40 11.55
C ASN A 126 -6.94 3.03 11.13
N ALA A 127 -5.64 2.95 10.88
CA ALA A 127 -5.00 1.73 10.40
C ALA A 127 -3.52 1.67 10.82
N ASN A 128 -3.02 0.45 11.03
CA ASN A 128 -1.58 0.24 11.06
C ASN A 128 -1.04 0.36 9.64
N VAL A 129 -0.03 1.18 9.48
CA VAL A 129 0.65 1.38 8.20
C VAL A 129 2.12 1.01 8.34
N ASN A 130 2.67 0.43 7.28
CA ASN A 130 4.10 0.23 7.13
C ASN A 130 4.64 1.37 6.27
N ILE A 131 5.55 2.15 6.83
CA ILE A 131 6.24 3.25 6.16
C ILE A 131 7.64 2.78 5.80
N HIS A 132 7.96 2.76 4.53
CA HIS A 132 9.25 2.34 4.02
C HIS A 132 9.91 3.46 3.22
N PHE A 133 11.04 3.97 3.72
CA PHE A 133 11.91 4.88 2.96
C PHE A 133 13.11 4.10 2.45
N ASN A 134 13.42 4.29 1.19
CA ASN A 134 14.68 3.89 0.57
C ASN A 134 15.35 5.17 0.05
N LEU A 135 16.36 5.65 0.78
CA LEU A 135 17.00 6.95 0.53
C LEU A 135 18.39 6.74 -0.03
N ASN A 136 18.56 7.10 -1.28
CA ASN A 136 19.83 6.98 -2.01
C ASN A 136 20.36 8.37 -2.35
N GLY A 137 21.61 8.63 -2.08
CA GLY A 137 22.13 9.95 -2.34
C GLY A 137 23.60 10.12 -1.99
N ILE A 138 24.00 11.37 -1.96
CA ILE A 138 25.34 11.79 -1.55
C ILE A 138 25.23 13.04 -0.69
N MET A 139 25.99 13.05 0.39
CA MET A 139 26.17 14.24 1.22
C MET A 139 27.58 14.81 0.97
N ARG A 140 27.67 16.13 0.82
CA ARG A 140 28.94 16.83 0.65
C ARG A 140 29.14 17.87 1.74
N GLY A 141 30.34 17.99 2.23
CA GLY A 141 30.77 19.02 3.17
C GLY A 141 30.48 18.70 4.65
N ALA A 142 29.31 18.19 5.02
CA ALA A 142 29.01 17.78 6.39
C ALA A 142 29.67 16.44 6.74
N THR A 143 29.86 16.18 8.02
CA THR A 143 30.46 14.93 8.52
C THR A 143 29.46 13.90 9.00
N ARG A 144 28.22 14.33 9.26
CA ARG A 144 27.14 13.46 9.73
C ARG A 144 25.83 13.85 9.07
N LEU A 145 25.06 12.85 8.66
CA LEU A 145 23.70 12.98 8.12
C LEU A 145 22.77 12.11 8.96
N TYR A 146 21.64 12.67 9.36
CA TYR A 146 20.55 11.96 10.00
C TYR A 146 19.30 12.19 9.20
N PHE A 147 18.49 11.16 9.00
CA PHE A 147 17.11 11.28 8.58
C PHE A 147 16.19 11.15 9.81
N ILE A 148 15.17 11.97 9.84
CA ILE A 148 14.24 12.06 10.96
C ILE A 148 12.84 11.92 10.40
N VAL A 149 12.07 10.96 10.89
CA VAL A 149 10.67 10.79 10.53
C VAL A 149 9.81 11.35 11.64
N LEU A 150 8.97 12.31 11.28
CA LEU A 150 7.97 12.88 12.18
C LEU A 150 6.60 12.28 11.84
N VAL A 151 5.85 11.94 12.88
CA VAL A 151 4.43 11.62 12.80
C VAL A 151 3.69 12.57 13.71
N ASN A 152 2.74 13.29 13.17
CA ASN A 152 1.99 14.32 13.90
C ASN A 152 2.87 15.38 14.56
N GLY A 153 3.98 15.72 13.91
CA GLY A 153 4.97 16.68 14.41
C GLY A 153 5.90 16.15 15.52
N VAL A 154 5.72 14.90 15.94
CA VAL A 154 6.57 14.24 16.95
C VAL A 154 7.60 13.35 16.25
N GLU A 155 8.86 13.43 16.67
CA GLU A 155 9.92 12.57 16.17
C GLU A 155 9.65 11.12 16.58
N LEU A 156 9.38 10.29 15.60
CA LEU A 156 9.15 8.86 15.79
C LEU A 156 10.44 8.06 15.60
N TYR A 157 11.27 8.48 14.67
CA TYR A 157 12.49 7.76 14.32
C TYR A 157 13.59 8.71 13.86
N ARG A 158 14.81 8.33 14.16
CA ARG A 158 16.04 9.00 13.69
C ARG A 158 17.05 7.94 13.30
N THR A 159 17.63 8.04 12.11
CA THR A 159 18.70 7.13 11.69
C THR A 159 19.98 7.31 12.52
N ASN A 160 20.82 6.29 12.53
CA ASN A 160 22.21 6.46 12.91
C ASN A 160 22.92 7.36 11.88
N PRO A 161 23.92 8.16 12.28
CA PRO A 161 24.56 9.06 11.36
C PRO A 161 25.29 8.30 10.24
N SER A 162 24.95 8.58 8.99
CA SER A 162 25.76 8.22 7.84
C SER A 162 26.99 9.13 7.79
N ILE A 163 28.20 8.59 7.51
CA ILE A 163 29.43 9.22 8.03
C ILE A 163 30.41 9.69 6.95
N ASN A 164 30.26 9.34 5.69
CA ASN A 164 31.33 9.63 4.71
C ASN A 164 30.94 10.74 3.74
N PRO A 165 31.42 11.98 3.95
CA PRO A 165 31.23 13.06 2.98
C PRO A 165 31.78 12.67 1.61
N GLY A 166 31.01 12.91 0.54
CA GLY A 166 31.41 12.60 -0.82
C GLY A 166 31.28 11.13 -1.23
N VAL A 167 30.80 10.26 -0.35
CA VAL A 167 30.47 8.87 -0.67
C VAL A 167 28.96 8.71 -0.79
N ALA A 168 28.50 7.96 -1.79
CA ALA A 168 27.09 7.64 -1.92
C ALA A 168 26.62 6.78 -0.74
N PHE A 169 25.43 7.05 -0.25
CA PHE A 169 24.77 6.28 0.80
C PHE A 169 23.51 5.61 0.28
N ASN A 170 23.11 4.56 0.97
CA ASN A 170 21.80 3.92 0.85
C ASN A 170 21.29 3.71 2.27
N GLU A 171 20.20 4.38 2.62
CA GLU A 171 19.57 4.30 3.94
C GLU A 171 18.16 3.75 3.78
N GLN A 172 17.83 2.73 4.55
CA GLN A 172 16.52 2.11 4.58
C GLN A 172 15.89 2.31 5.96
N ILE A 173 14.65 2.78 5.97
CA ILE A 173 13.89 3.03 7.19
C ILE A 173 12.56 2.31 7.05
N ASP A 174 12.30 1.38 7.95
CA ASP A 174 11.06 0.61 8.03
C ASP A 174 10.37 0.88 9.36
N LEU A 175 9.15 1.40 9.31
CA LEU A 175 8.38 1.75 10.49
C LEU A 175 6.96 1.18 10.39
N ASN A 176 6.48 0.60 11.47
CA ASN A 176 5.07 0.25 11.62
C ASN A 176 4.41 1.23 12.58
N VAL A 177 3.37 1.92 12.13
CA VAL A 177 2.76 3.04 12.85
C VAL A 177 1.25 2.96 12.76
N LEU A 178 0.56 3.17 13.88
CA LEU A 178 -0.88 3.41 13.88
C LEU A 178 -1.15 4.85 13.42
N LEU A 179 -1.78 5.02 12.28
CA LEU A 179 -2.25 6.31 11.82
C LEU A 179 -3.75 6.45 12.05
N GLU A 180 -4.14 7.63 12.50
CA GLU A 180 -5.52 8.09 12.57
C GLU A 180 -5.78 9.11 11.46
N THR A 181 -7.04 9.31 11.12
CA THR A 181 -7.42 10.35 10.13
C THR A 181 -6.85 11.71 10.51
N ASN A 182 -6.27 12.40 9.56
CA ASN A 182 -5.55 13.68 9.69
C ASN A 182 -4.17 13.61 10.37
N HIS A 183 -3.66 12.43 10.73
CA HIS A 183 -2.27 12.33 11.12
C HIS A 183 -1.36 12.72 9.97
N THR A 184 -0.23 13.34 10.28
CA THR A 184 0.74 13.79 9.29
C THR A 184 2.03 12.99 9.36
N ILE A 185 2.65 12.76 8.21
CA ILE A 185 3.98 12.15 8.07
C ILE A 185 4.89 13.16 7.38
N LYS A 186 6.10 13.30 7.89
CA LYS A 186 7.11 14.21 7.34
C LYS A 186 8.50 13.59 7.46
N LEU A 187 9.29 13.73 6.41
CA LEU A 187 10.72 13.39 6.43
C LEU A 187 11.55 14.67 6.56
N MET A 188 12.48 14.66 7.49
CA MET A 188 13.46 15.73 7.65
C MET A 188 14.87 15.16 7.56
N ALA A 189 15.84 16.00 7.23
CA ALA A 189 17.25 15.68 7.30
C ALA A 189 17.97 16.67 8.20
N LEU A 190 19.00 16.17 8.89
CA LEU A 190 19.88 16.98 9.72
C LEU A 190 21.33 16.68 9.36
N MET A 191 22.04 17.69 8.88
CA MET A 191 23.46 17.63 8.62
C MET A 191 24.25 18.33 9.73
N THR A 192 25.23 17.66 10.31
CA THR A 192 26.04 18.23 11.39
C THR A 192 27.54 18.05 11.09
N GLY A 193 28.35 18.92 11.68
CA GLY A 193 29.79 18.97 11.38
C GLY A 193 30.08 19.46 9.97
N GLY A 194 31.21 20.07 9.76
CA GLY A 194 31.62 20.63 8.46
C GLY A 194 31.08 22.05 8.17
N PRO A 195 31.44 22.59 6.99
CA PRO A 195 31.16 23.96 6.62
C PRO A 195 29.67 24.21 6.34
N ILE A 196 29.27 25.48 6.36
CA ILE A 196 27.91 25.92 6.02
C ILE A 196 27.52 25.64 4.55
N PHE A 197 28.48 25.40 3.68
CA PHE A 197 28.25 25.04 2.27
C PHE A 197 28.05 23.55 2.03
N SER A 198 27.60 22.83 3.06
CA SER A 198 27.25 21.41 2.92
C SER A 198 25.94 21.24 2.15
N GLU A 199 25.82 20.19 1.38
CA GLU A 199 24.61 19.86 0.61
C GLU A 199 24.26 18.38 0.72
N LEU A 200 22.96 18.07 0.64
CA LEU A 200 22.42 16.75 0.49
C LEU A 200 21.81 16.63 -0.91
N THR A 201 22.27 15.68 -1.69
CA THR A 201 21.64 15.32 -2.97
C THR A 201 20.98 13.96 -2.82
N LEU A 202 19.65 13.90 -2.99
CA LEU A 202 18.90 12.64 -3.11
C LEU A 202 18.74 12.31 -4.59
N TYR A 203 18.94 11.05 -4.93
CA TYR A 203 18.79 10.54 -6.29
C TYR A 203 17.34 10.16 -6.57
N ASN A 204 16.96 10.13 -7.84
CA ASN A 204 15.63 9.72 -8.31
C ASN A 204 15.28 8.25 -8.02
N THR A 205 16.22 7.48 -7.50
CA THR A 205 16.00 6.13 -6.96
C THR A 205 15.55 6.12 -5.49
N SER A 206 15.53 7.31 -4.86
CA SER A 206 15.02 7.43 -3.50
C SER A 206 13.49 7.41 -3.52
N THR A 207 12.91 6.59 -2.67
CA THR A 207 11.47 6.34 -2.65
C THR A 207 10.92 6.34 -1.22
N LEU A 208 9.64 6.70 -1.09
CA LEU A 208 8.81 6.46 0.07
C LEU A 208 7.65 5.58 -0.36
N PHE A 209 7.46 4.47 0.31
CA PHE A 209 6.28 3.61 0.18
C PHE A 209 5.55 3.56 1.50
N ILE A 210 4.24 3.69 1.47
CA ILE A 210 3.38 3.48 2.63
C ILE A 210 2.34 2.45 2.24
N THR A 211 2.28 1.36 2.99
CA THR A 211 1.31 0.29 2.81
C THR A 211 0.43 0.20 4.05
N THR A 212 -0.87 0.11 3.86
CA THR A 212 -1.79 -0.16 4.95
C THR A 212 -2.03 -1.66 5.06
N ASP A 213 -1.79 -2.25 6.23
CA ASP A 213 -2.16 -3.63 6.55
C ASP A 213 -3.67 -3.74 6.84
N THR A 214 -4.50 -3.15 6.00
CA THR A 214 -5.93 -3.42 6.06
C THR A 214 -6.21 -4.72 5.33
N THR A 215 -6.06 -5.82 6.05
CA THR A 215 -6.71 -7.07 5.67
C THR A 215 -8.21 -6.82 5.85
N ILE A 216 -8.88 -6.34 4.80
CA ILE A 216 -10.34 -6.32 4.78
C ILE A 216 -10.74 -7.78 4.64
N TYR A 217 -11.04 -8.42 5.76
CA TYR A 217 -11.84 -9.62 5.71
C TYR A 217 -13.18 -9.20 5.10
N ALA A 218 -13.45 -9.63 3.87
CA ALA A 218 -14.83 -9.60 3.39
C ALA A 218 -15.66 -10.28 4.50
N PRO A 219 -16.67 -9.61 5.06
CA PRO A 219 -17.50 -10.25 6.06
C PRO A 219 -17.98 -11.55 5.41
N ALA A 220 -17.71 -12.66 6.06
CA ALA A 220 -18.38 -13.90 5.71
C ALA A 220 -19.87 -13.59 5.88
N LEU A 221 -20.56 -13.41 4.77
CA LEU A 221 -22.00 -13.35 4.78
C LEU A 221 -22.44 -14.74 5.26
N ILE A 222 -22.64 -14.85 6.55
CA ILE A 222 -23.44 -15.95 7.12
C ILE A 222 -24.84 -15.58 6.67
N GLY A 223 -25.26 -16.21 5.55
CA GLY A 223 -26.65 -16.16 5.16
C GLY A 223 -27.47 -16.89 6.22
N ASP A 224 -28.45 -16.21 6.78
CA ASP A 224 -29.57 -16.84 7.47
C ASP A 224 -30.39 -17.68 6.49
#